data_1b6ac4712a142da5cbcd5d4f1df77932
#
_entry.id   1b6ac4712a142da5cbcd5d4f1df77932
#
_cell.length_a   1.000
_cell.length_b   1.000
_cell.length_c   1.000
_cell.angle_alpha   90.00
_cell.angle_beta   90.00
_cell.angle_gamma   90.00
#
_symmetry.space_group_name_H-M   'P 1'
#
loop_
_entity.id
_entity.type
_entity.pdbx_description
1 polymer ?
#
loop_
_entity_poly.entity_id
_entity_poly.type
_entity_poly.pdbx_seq_one_letter_code
_entity_poly.pdbx_strand_id
1 'polypeptide(L)'
;MGAVPHQITDHDRPADDTRRRLLTGVGVTERRLELAAIPTAVLEGGHGPPLVLLHSSGEFAALWQRVVPDLAATHTVVAPDLPGHGASAAPPGPLGADGMLAWLGELLEQTCPEPPVLVGRGLGGAVAARFAAGHGDRVLGLVLVGAFGLAPFDPAPAFGQAMQRFAEEPTADTRDGLFRQCFVDLDGLAGQLGERWAAVADYALDRARTPAMGAALEGLVPELVLPAIPPAELDRITVPTSLIWGLQDLQVRLAVAEAASARHGWPLQVIDRAGDDPPMEQPAAFLAALRAALAGTR
;
A
#
# COMPACT_ATOMS: atom_id res chain seq x y z
N MET A 1 23.60 16.99 -25.20
CA MET A 1 24.23 16.26 -24.09
C MET A 1 23.44 14.97 -23.94
N GLY A 2 24.06 13.81 -24.26
CA GLY A 2 23.38 12.52 -24.33
C GLY A 2 23.03 12.01 -22.93
N ALA A 3 21.80 11.53 -22.76
CA ALA A 3 21.37 10.81 -21.58
C ALA A 3 22.23 9.56 -21.43
N VAL A 4 22.90 9.42 -20.30
CA VAL A 4 23.61 8.20 -19.92
C VAL A 4 22.56 7.13 -19.64
N PRO A 5 22.53 5.98 -20.33
CA PRO A 5 21.62 4.91 -20.00
C PRO A 5 21.95 4.39 -18.61
N HIS A 6 20.93 4.35 -17.75
CA HIS A 6 21.02 3.75 -16.42
C HIS A 6 21.50 2.30 -16.60
N GLN A 7 22.75 2.01 -16.19
CA GLN A 7 23.28 0.66 -16.21
C GLN A 7 22.55 -0.14 -15.11
N ILE A 8 21.70 -1.09 -15.53
CA ILE A 8 21.12 -2.11 -14.67
C ILE A 8 22.29 -2.85 -14.03
N THR A 9 22.43 -2.72 -12.72
CA THR A 9 23.45 -3.45 -11.97
C THR A 9 23.08 -4.94 -11.92
N ASP A 10 24.06 -5.82 -11.90
CA ASP A 10 23.85 -7.29 -11.92
C ASP A 10 23.04 -7.80 -10.71
N HIS A 11 22.86 -6.95 -9.66
CA HIS A 11 22.06 -7.24 -8.48
C HIS A 11 20.54 -7.09 -8.70
N ASP A 12 20.10 -6.35 -9.72
CA ASP A 12 18.67 -6.11 -9.99
C ASP A 12 18.02 -7.25 -10.80
N ARG A 13 18.79 -8.07 -11.49
CA ARG A 13 18.27 -9.16 -12.37
C ARG A 13 17.42 -10.22 -11.64
N PRO A 14 17.83 -10.76 -10.49
CA PRO A 14 17.02 -11.75 -9.77
C PRO A 14 15.70 -11.16 -9.24
N ALA A 15 15.73 -9.91 -8.77
CA ALA A 15 14.55 -9.20 -8.27
C ALA A 15 13.55 -8.92 -9.40
N ASP A 16 14.03 -8.51 -10.57
CA ASP A 16 13.20 -8.28 -11.75
C ASP A 16 12.54 -9.57 -12.24
N ASP A 17 13.25 -10.70 -12.18
CA ASP A 17 12.72 -12.03 -12.52
C ASP A 17 11.64 -12.47 -11.53
N THR A 18 11.84 -12.22 -10.23
CA THR A 18 10.87 -12.53 -9.18
C THR A 18 9.62 -11.65 -9.33
N ARG A 19 9.80 -10.34 -9.58
CA ARG A 19 8.69 -9.42 -9.84
C ARG A 19 7.88 -9.85 -11.07
N ARG A 20 8.52 -10.23 -12.17
CA ARG A 20 7.82 -10.74 -13.37
C ARG A 20 6.97 -11.97 -13.06
N ARG A 21 7.48 -12.90 -12.24
CA ARG A 21 6.70 -14.06 -11.77
C ARG A 21 5.48 -13.65 -10.96
N LEU A 22 5.62 -12.66 -10.08
CA LEU A 22 4.50 -12.13 -9.29
C LEU A 22 3.40 -11.53 -10.17
N LEU A 23 3.75 -10.86 -11.26
CA LEU A 23 2.82 -10.19 -12.16
C LEU A 23 2.23 -11.11 -13.23
N THR A 24 2.77 -12.33 -13.40
CA THR A 24 2.28 -13.28 -14.39
C THR A 24 0.82 -13.65 -14.12
N GLY A 25 -0.05 -13.41 -15.11
CA GLY A 25 -1.48 -13.73 -15.02
C GLY A 25 -2.32 -12.77 -14.17
N VAL A 26 -1.76 -11.66 -13.69
CA VAL A 26 -2.51 -10.65 -12.90
C VAL A 26 -3.35 -9.72 -13.80
N GLY A 27 -3.03 -9.64 -15.09
CA GLY A 27 -3.78 -8.79 -16.03
C GLY A 27 -3.43 -7.31 -15.97
N VAL A 28 -2.20 -6.99 -15.54
CA VAL A 28 -1.66 -5.64 -15.50
C VAL A 28 -0.42 -5.51 -16.37
N THR A 29 -0.13 -4.29 -16.79
CA THR A 29 1.14 -3.89 -17.41
C THR A 29 1.91 -2.96 -16.48
N GLU A 30 3.24 -3.07 -16.47
CA GLU A 30 4.07 -2.14 -15.73
C GLU A 30 4.50 -0.98 -16.64
N ARG A 31 4.29 0.25 -16.17
CA ARG A 31 4.82 1.48 -16.76
C ARG A 31 5.83 2.13 -15.82
N ARG A 32 6.77 2.86 -16.43
CA ARG A 32 7.70 3.73 -15.70
C ARG A 32 7.28 5.18 -15.94
N LEU A 33 6.99 5.89 -14.85
CA LEU A 33 6.67 7.31 -14.84
C LEU A 33 7.73 8.05 -14.04
N GLU A 34 7.94 9.31 -14.37
CA GLU A 34 8.70 10.22 -13.52
C GLU A 34 7.71 11.12 -12.79
N LEU A 35 7.67 11.00 -11.46
CA LEU A 35 6.72 11.68 -10.58
C LEU A 35 7.50 12.41 -9.49
N ALA A 36 7.38 13.72 -9.40
CA ALA A 36 8.15 14.55 -8.48
C ALA A 36 9.68 14.24 -8.55
N ALA A 37 10.21 14.06 -9.76
CA ALA A 37 11.58 13.67 -10.05
C ALA A 37 11.98 12.28 -9.48
N ILE A 38 11.01 11.38 -9.25
CA ILE A 38 11.24 10.01 -8.78
C ILE A 38 10.78 9.03 -9.86
N PRO A 39 11.69 8.24 -10.46
CA PRO A 39 11.31 7.14 -11.36
C PRO A 39 10.45 6.12 -10.62
N THR A 40 9.19 6.04 -11.01
CA THR A 40 8.14 5.28 -10.33
C THR A 40 7.65 4.14 -11.22
N ALA A 41 7.58 2.93 -10.65
CA ALA A 41 6.93 1.78 -11.29
C ALA A 41 5.45 1.80 -10.96
N VAL A 42 4.61 1.71 -11.99
CA VAL A 42 3.15 1.74 -11.85
C VAL A 42 2.56 0.54 -12.57
N LEU A 43 1.77 -0.26 -11.88
CA LEU A 43 0.97 -1.33 -12.46
C LEU A 43 -0.37 -0.75 -12.90
N GLU A 44 -0.72 -0.95 -14.17
CA GLU A 44 -1.97 -0.48 -14.74
C GLU A 44 -2.70 -1.63 -15.45
N GLY A 45 -4.03 -1.67 -15.30
CA GLY A 45 -4.86 -2.67 -15.98
C GLY A 45 -6.34 -2.36 -15.90
N GLY A 46 -7.10 -3.05 -16.74
CA GLY A 46 -8.56 -2.90 -16.77
C GLY A 46 -9.05 -1.68 -17.55
N HIS A 47 -10.34 -1.38 -17.37
CA HIS A 47 -11.04 -0.26 -18.00
C HIS A 47 -12.23 0.17 -17.15
N GLY A 48 -12.61 1.42 -17.22
CA GLY A 48 -13.68 2.03 -16.44
C GLY A 48 -13.17 3.13 -15.50
N PRO A 49 -13.95 3.53 -14.49
CA PRO A 49 -13.55 4.58 -13.55
C PRO A 49 -12.21 4.26 -12.87
N PRO A 50 -11.34 5.26 -12.64
CA PRO A 50 -10.02 5.02 -12.08
C PRO A 50 -10.10 4.65 -10.59
N LEU A 51 -9.31 3.63 -10.22
CA LEU A 51 -9.14 3.12 -8.87
C LEU A 51 -7.64 3.04 -8.56
N VAL A 52 -7.17 3.85 -7.62
CA VAL A 52 -5.76 3.90 -7.23
C VAL A 52 -5.53 3.10 -5.96
N LEU A 53 -4.61 2.12 -6.01
CA LEU A 53 -4.29 1.21 -4.92
C LEU A 53 -2.91 1.54 -4.35
N LEU A 54 -2.83 2.07 -3.14
CA LEU A 54 -1.58 2.45 -2.45
C LEU A 54 -1.25 1.41 -1.38
N HIS A 55 -0.10 0.76 -1.49
CA HIS A 55 0.38 -0.25 -0.55
C HIS A 55 0.96 0.34 0.75
N SER A 56 1.27 -0.48 1.74
CA SER A 56 1.85 -0.05 3.02
C SER A 56 3.38 0.08 2.98
N SER A 57 3.96 0.54 4.08
CA SER A 57 5.42 0.63 4.25
C SER A 57 6.09 -0.74 4.19
N GLY A 58 7.24 -0.81 3.55
CA GLY A 58 7.98 -2.07 3.38
C GLY A 58 7.41 -3.03 2.34
N GLU A 59 6.38 -2.63 1.62
CA GLU A 59 5.63 -3.44 0.67
C GLU A 59 5.86 -3.04 -0.80
N PHE A 60 5.01 -3.54 -1.68
CA PHE A 60 5.05 -3.27 -3.12
C PHE A 60 3.69 -3.53 -3.78
N ALA A 61 3.46 -2.89 -4.93
CA ALA A 61 2.18 -2.92 -5.63
C ALA A 61 1.69 -4.33 -6.02
N ALA A 62 2.60 -5.27 -6.27
CA ALA A 62 2.21 -6.63 -6.64
C ALA A 62 1.50 -7.41 -5.50
N LEU A 63 1.48 -6.91 -4.26
CA LEU A 63 0.67 -7.51 -3.18
C LEU A 63 -0.84 -7.42 -3.44
N TRP A 64 -1.29 -6.50 -4.28
CA TRP A 64 -2.68 -6.43 -4.71
C TRP A 64 -3.09 -7.53 -5.70
N GLN A 65 -2.17 -8.45 -6.07
CA GLN A 65 -2.34 -9.48 -7.11
C GLN A 65 -3.60 -10.37 -6.96
N ARG A 66 -4.09 -10.57 -5.74
CA ARG A 66 -5.27 -11.43 -5.51
C ARG A 66 -6.60 -10.73 -5.80
N VAL A 67 -6.61 -9.41 -5.87
CA VAL A 67 -7.82 -8.61 -6.06
C VAL A 67 -7.83 -7.82 -7.37
N VAL A 68 -6.67 -7.53 -7.92
CA VAL A 68 -6.53 -6.76 -9.16
C VAL A 68 -7.29 -7.38 -10.33
N PRO A 69 -7.27 -8.72 -10.60
CA PRO A 69 -8.01 -9.28 -11.73
C PRO A 69 -9.52 -8.99 -11.67
N ASP A 70 -10.12 -9.06 -10.48
CA ASP A 70 -11.53 -8.75 -10.28
C ASP A 70 -11.83 -7.25 -10.42
N LEU A 71 -10.95 -6.40 -9.90
CA LEU A 71 -11.10 -4.95 -9.98
C LEU A 71 -10.93 -4.43 -11.41
N ALA A 72 -9.96 -4.95 -12.14
CA ALA A 72 -9.68 -4.61 -13.54
C ALA A 72 -10.83 -4.98 -14.50
N ALA A 73 -11.72 -5.87 -14.10
CA ALA A 73 -12.92 -6.19 -14.90
C ALA A 73 -13.91 -5.01 -14.98
N THR A 74 -13.84 -4.04 -14.06
CA THR A 74 -14.81 -2.93 -13.96
C THR A 74 -14.19 -1.56 -13.74
N HIS A 75 -12.89 -1.48 -13.47
CA HIS A 75 -12.17 -0.25 -13.17
C HIS A 75 -10.84 -0.20 -13.91
N THR A 76 -10.37 1.00 -14.21
CA THR A 76 -8.96 1.23 -14.53
C THR A 76 -8.18 1.22 -13.22
N VAL A 77 -7.45 0.13 -12.96
CA VAL A 77 -6.64 -0.02 -11.75
C VAL A 77 -5.27 0.63 -11.98
N VAL A 78 -4.85 1.45 -11.04
CA VAL A 78 -3.53 2.07 -10.97
C VAL A 78 -2.90 1.71 -9.63
N ALA A 79 -1.83 0.94 -9.62
CA ALA A 79 -1.14 0.53 -8.41
C ALA A 79 0.36 0.85 -8.51
N PRO A 80 0.81 2.00 -7.99
CA PRO A 80 2.22 2.35 -7.98
C PRO A 80 2.97 1.61 -6.88
N ASP A 81 4.25 1.34 -7.11
CA ASP A 81 5.18 1.18 -6.00
C ASP A 81 5.50 2.56 -5.42
N LEU A 82 5.32 2.74 -4.13
CA LEU A 82 5.64 4.00 -3.44
C LEU A 82 7.14 4.35 -3.60
N PRO A 83 7.54 5.63 -3.50
CA PRO A 83 8.94 6.02 -3.56
C PRO A 83 9.84 5.18 -2.67
N GLY A 84 10.93 4.65 -3.25
CA GLY A 84 11.88 3.76 -2.57
C GLY A 84 11.40 2.32 -2.33
N HIS A 85 10.15 2.00 -2.67
CA HIS A 85 9.56 0.68 -2.51
C HIS A 85 9.49 -0.07 -3.84
N GLY A 86 9.41 -1.40 -3.76
CA GLY A 86 9.23 -2.26 -4.93
C GLY A 86 10.27 -2.00 -6.01
N ALA A 87 9.82 -1.62 -7.19
CA ALA A 87 10.67 -1.27 -8.34
C ALA A 87 10.74 0.26 -8.58
N SER A 88 10.20 1.08 -7.69
CA SER A 88 10.37 2.54 -7.72
C SER A 88 11.72 2.96 -7.16
N ALA A 89 12.30 4.03 -7.71
CA ALA A 89 13.57 4.56 -7.24
C ALA A 89 13.45 5.20 -5.86
N ALA A 90 14.58 5.30 -5.16
CA ALA A 90 14.68 6.16 -3.99
C ALA A 90 14.49 7.64 -4.39
N PRO A 91 13.86 8.45 -3.53
CA PRO A 91 13.81 9.88 -3.76
C PRO A 91 15.23 10.48 -3.74
N PRO A 92 15.46 11.60 -4.45
CA PRO A 92 16.79 12.23 -4.53
C PRO A 92 17.25 12.88 -3.21
N GLY A 93 16.41 12.87 -2.18
CA GLY A 93 16.64 13.39 -0.84
C GLY A 93 15.57 12.91 0.13
N PRO A 94 15.57 13.39 1.39
CA PRO A 94 14.52 13.04 2.34
C PRO A 94 13.14 13.38 1.78
N LEU A 95 12.26 12.36 1.71
CA LEU A 95 10.90 12.53 1.25
C LEU A 95 9.98 12.58 2.48
N GLY A 96 9.50 13.77 2.81
CA GLY A 96 8.50 13.96 3.85
C GLY A 96 7.07 13.89 3.33
N ALA A 97 6.12 14.27 4.19
CA ALA A 97 4.71 14.22 3.86
C ALA A 97 4.35 15.06 2.62
N ASP A 98 4.84 16.30 2.54
CA ASP A 98 4.55 17.19 1.41
C ASP A 98 5.07 16.63 0.08
N GLY A 99 6.26 16.03 0.08
CA GLY A 99 6.82 15.39 -1.10
C GLY A 99 5.99 14.19 -1.57
N MET A 100 5.47 13.39 -0.62
CA MET A 100 4.56 12.28 -0.93
C MET A 100 3.23 12.77 -1.51
N LEU A 101 2.68 13.87 -1.00
CA LEU A 101 1.44 14.44 -1.56
C LEU A 101 1.66 15.02 -2.96
N ALA A 102 2.81 15.68 -3.21
CA ALA A 102 3.17 16.15 -4.55
C ALA A 102 3.32 14.97 -5.52
N TRP A 103 4.04 13.92 -5.11
CA TRP A 103 4.20 12.69 -5.90
C TRP A 103 2.85 12.04 -6.23
N LEU A 104 1.94 11.92 -5.26
CA LEU A 104 0.60 11.37 -5.51
C LEU A 104 -0.19 12.29 -6.45
N GLY A 105 -0.08 13.61 -6.28
CA GLY A 105 -0.72 14.58 -7.17
C GLY A 105 -0.32 14.40 -8.63
N GLU A 106 0.97 14.23 -8.91
CA GLU A 106 1.47 13.98 -10.27
C GLU A 106 1.07 12.59 -10.79
N LEU A 107 1.03 11.56 -9.92
CA LEU A 107 0.51 10.24 -10.31
C LEU A 107 -0.92 10.37 -10.84
N LEU A 108 -1.80 11.02 -10.09
CA LEU A 108 -3.20 11.20 -10.49
C LEU A 108 -3.32 11.98 -11.80
N GLU A 109 -2.54 13.02 -12.00
CA GLU A 109 -2.53 13.81 -13.24
C GLU A 109 -2.10 13.01 -14.46
N GLN A 110 -1.12 12.10 -14.29
CA GLN A 110 -0.58 11.33 -15.42
C GLN A 110 -1.36 10.02 -15.70
N THR A 111 -2.17 9.53 -14.75
CA THR A 111 -2.80 8.21 -14.89
C THR A 111 -4.33 8.23 -14.81
N CYS A 112 -4.92 9.28 -14.25
CA CYS A 112 -6.36 9.36 -14.00
C CYS A 112 -7.00 10.50 -14.81
N PRO A 113 -7.81 10.20 -15.85
CA PRO A 113 -8.47 11.24 -16.65
C PRO A 113 -9.62 11.95 -15.90
N GLU A 114 -10.08 11.35 -14.81
CA GLU A 114 -11.10 11.86 -13.89
C GLU A 114 -10.71 11.55 -12.44
N PRO A 115 -11.30 12.22 -11.44
CA PRO A 115 -10.98 11.96 -10.03
C PRO A 115 -11.17 10.48 -9.66
N PRO A 116 -10.13 9.79 -9.14
CA PRO A 116 -10.20 8.39 -8.77
C PRO A 116 -10.82 8.19 -7.39
N VAL A 117 -11.20 6.95 -7.09
CA VAL A 117 -11.27 6.49 -5.70
C VAL A 117 -9.86 6.05 -5.27
N LEU A 118 -9.39 6.58 -4.12
CA LEU A 118 -8.14 6.14 -3.50
C LEU A 118 -8.41 5.01 -2.52
N VAL A 119 -7.71 3.90 -2.68
CA VAL A 119 -7.69 2.77 -1.73
C VAL A 119 -6.29 2.70 -1.15
N GLY A 120 -6.14 3.07 0.11
CA GLY A 120 -4.83 3.12 0.75
C GLY A 120 -4.72 2.16 1.93
N ARG A 121 -3.68 1.32 1.93
CA ARG A 121 -3.35 0.41 3.04
C ARG A 121 -2.16 0.96 3.84
N GLY A 122 -2.22 0.87 5.17
CA GLY A 122 -1.14 1.31 6.05
C GLY A 122 -0.63 2.72 5.73
N LEU A 123 0.63 2.83 5.27
CA LEU A 123 1.25 4.08 4.81
C LEU A 123 0.49 4.69 3.63
N GLY A 124 0.10 3.88 2.65
CA GLY A 124 -0.72 4.35 1.52
C GLY A 124 -2.05 4.95 1.99
N GLY A 125 -2.61 4.44 3.09
CA GLY A 125 -3.80 4.99 3.73
C GLY A 125 -3.55 6.36 4.36
N ALA A 126 -2.44 6.55 5.07
CA ALA A 126 -2.07 7.85 5.64
C ALA A 126 -1.82 8.91 4.55
N VAL A 127 -1.16 8.53 3.46
CA VAL A 127 -0.94 9.40 2.29
C VAL A 127 -2.27 9.76 1.63
N ALA A 128 -3.14 8.78 1.38
CA ALA A 128 -4.46 9.00 0.77
C ALA A 128 -5.36 9.90 1.63
N ALA A 129 -5.37 9.71 2.97
CA ALA A 129 -6.15 10.53 3.88
C ALA A 129 -5.69 11.99 3.89
N ARG A 130 -4.36 12.23 3.99
CA ARG A 130 -3.80 13.59 3.92
C ARG A 130 -4.07 14.25 2.57
N PHE A 131 -3.94 13.49 1.48
CA PHE A 131 -4.23 14.00 0.15
C PHE A 131 -5.71 14.40 0.02
N ALA A 132 -6.64 13.56 0.44
CA ALA A 132 -8.06 13.86 0.42
C ALA A 132 -8.43 15.06 1.31
N ALA A 133 -7.75 15.24 2.44
CA ALA A 133 -7.94 16.39 3.33
C ALA A 133 -7.50 17.73 2.70
N GLY A 134 -6.47 17.71 1.86
CA GLY A 134 -5.92 18.91 1.19
C GLY A 134 -6.46 19.14 -0.22
N HIS A 135 -6.90 18.08 -0.91
CA HIS A 135 -7.23 18.05 -2.34
C HIS A 135 -8.50 17.22 -2.62
N GLY A 136 -9.56 17.40 -1.81
CA GLY A 136 -10.79 16.62 -1.92
C GLY A 136 -11.49 16.74 -3.27
N ASP A 137 -11.32 17.86 -3.98
CA ASP A 137 -11.82 18.09 -5.35
C ASP A 137 -11.14 17.21 -6.42
N ARG A 138 -10.00 16.61 -6.10
CA ARG A 138 -9.23 15.74 -6.99
C ARG A 138 -9.48 14.24 -6.75
N VAL A 139 -10.37 13.90 -5.82
CA VAL A 139 -10.64 12.52 -5.38
C VAL A 139 -12.16 12.29 -5.34
N LEU A 140 -12.62 11.20 -5.92
CA LEU A 140 -14.05 10.83 -5.91
C LEU A 140 -14.47 10.18 -4.59
N GLY A 141 -13.56 9.46 -3.93
CA GLY A 141 -13.81 8.77 -2.68
C GLY A 141 -12.54 8.19 -2.08
N LEU A 142 -12.63 7.76 -0.82
CA LEU A 142 -11.51 7.27 -0.04
C LEU A 142 -11.86 5.94 0.65
N VAL A 143 -11.01 4.95 0.52
CA VAL A 143 -11.10 3.68 1.26
C VAL A 143 -9.81 3.46 2.03
N LEU A 144 -9.87 3.43 3.34
CA LEU A 144 -8.74 3.24 4.24
C LEU A 144 -8.71 1.80 4.74
N VAL A 145 -7.61 1.10 4.50
CA VAL A 145 -7.44 -0.33 4.83
C VAL A 145 -6.30 -0.47 5.83
N GLY A 146 -6.57 -0.83 7.08
CA GLY A 146 -5.51 -0.92 8.10
C GLY A 146 -4.64 0.33 8.16
N ALA A 147 -5.22 1.53 7.96
CA ALA A 147 -4.48 2.74 7.64
C ALA A 147 -3.75 3.35 8.85
N PHE A 148 -2.52 3.80 8.63
CA PHE A 148 -1.83 4.66 9.60
C PHE A 148 -2.44 6.05 9.65
N GLY A 149 -2.07 6.81 10.68
CA GLY A 149 -2.43 8.21 10.81
C GLY A 149 -3.80 8.47 11.47
N LEU A 150 -4.67 7.47 11.64
CA LEU A 150 -5.95 7.65 12.37
C LEU A 150 -5.75 7.72 13.89
N ALA A 151 -4.62 7.20 14.39
CA ALA A 151 -4.12 7.32 15.75
C ALA A 151 -2.58 7.31 15.70
N PRO A 152 -1.87 7.67 16.79
CA PRO A 152 -0.44 7.39 16.89
C PRO A 152 -0.16 5.90 16.70
N PHE A 153 0.93 5.56 16.03
CA PHE A 153 1.30 4.17 15.78
C PHE A 153 1.63 3.46 17.09
N ASP A 154 0.79 2.50 17.47
CA ASP A 154 0.90 1.70 18.69
C ASP A 154 0.52 0.24 18.37
N PRO A 155 1.43 -0.52 17.71
CA PRO A 155 1.17 -1.89 17.34
C PRO A 155 1.13 -2.82 18.55
N ALA A 156 0.59 -4.03 18.37
CA ALA A 156 0.71 -5.07 19.37
C ALA A 156 2.21 -5.33 19.68
N PRO A 157 2.59 -5.55 20.96
CA PRO A 157 3.99 -5.68 21.35
C PRO A 157 4.75 -6.76 20.55
N ALA A 158 4.10 -7.90 20.27
CA ALA A 158 4.72 -8.98 19.50
C ALA A 158 5.01 -8.56 18.05
N PHE A 159 4.08 -7.82 17.42
CA PHE A 159 4.27 -7.22 16.08
C PHE A 159 5.44 -6.22 16.09
N GLY A 160 5.46 -5.28 17.03
CA GLY A 160 6.51 -4.27 17.14
C GLY A 160 7.90 -4.90 17.31
N GLN A 161 8.03 -5.94 18.13
CA GLN A 161 9.29 -6.67 18.31
C GLN A 161 9.72 -7.42 17.04
N ALA A 162 8.78 -8.06 16.34
CA ALA A 162 9.09 -8.77 15.09
C ALA A 162 9.51 -7.80 13.98
N MET A 163 8.81 -6.67 13.87
CA MET A 163 9.14 -5.59 12.93
C MET A 163 10.53 -5.02 13.19
N GLN A 164 10.87 -4.74 14.46
CA GLN A 164 12.19 -4.25 14.84
C GLN A 164 13.29 -5.24 14.48
N ARG A 165 13.12 -6.54 14.79
CA ARG A 165 14.10 -7.59 14.45
C ARG A 165 14.32 -7.70 12.95
N PHE A 166 13.24 -7.63 12.16
CA PHE A 166 13.36 -7.68 10.71
C PHE A 166 14.06 -6.43 10.14
N ALA A 167 13.80 -5.25 10.71
CA ALA A 167 14.48 -4.02 10.30
C ALA A 167 15.98 -4.03 10.63
N GLU A 168 16.36 -4.57 11.81
CA GLU A 168 17.77 -4.66 12.26
C GLU A 168 18.55 -5.72 11.48
N GLU A 169 17.91 -6.87 11.18
CA GLU A 169 18.55 -8.00 10.52
C GLU A 169 17.56 -8.66 9.53
N PRO A 170 17.48 -8.17 8.26
CA PRO A 170 16.56 -8.70 7.27
C PRO A 170 17.05 -10.05 6.73
N THR A 171 16.62 -11.13 7.38
CA THR A 171 16.85 -12.54 7.03
C THR A 171 15.52 -13.23 6.72
N ALA A 172 15.57 -14.46 6.20
CA ALA A 172 14.37 -15.26 5.99
C ALA A 172 13.64 -15.54 7.32
N ASP A 173 14.39 -15.85 8.39
CA ASP A 173 13.82 -16.16 9.70
C ASP A 173 13.13 -14.95 10.34
N THR A 174 13.75 -13.75 10.27
CA THR A 174 13.16 -12.53 10.83
C THR A 174 11.97 -12.04 10.01
N ARG A 175 12.00 -12.20 8.67
CA ARG A 175 10.87 -11.98 7.78
C ARG A 175 9.70 -12.89 8.15
N ASP A 176 9.94 -14.18 8.28
CA ASP A 176 8.91 -15.16 8.62
C ASP A 176 8.34 -14.90 10.03
N GLY A 177 9.20 -14.47 10.96
CA GLY A 177 8.78 -14.01 12.28
C GLY A 177 7.84 -12.80 12.21
N LEU A 178 8.10 -11.82 11.35
CA LEU A 178 7.21 -10.68 11.10
C LEU A 178 5.92 -11.11 10.39
N PHE A 179 6.02 -11.92 9.34
CA PHE A 179 4.85 -12.38 8.59
C PHE A 179 3.87 -13.17 9.45
N ARG A 180 4.35 -13.93 10.46
CA ARG A 180 3.47 -14.59 11.45
C ARG A 180 2.72 -13.60 12.35
N GLN A 181 3.12 -12.34 12.41
CA GLN A 181 2.35 -11.29 13.08
C GLN A 181 1.44 -10.52 12.12
N CYS A 182 1.77 -10.50 10.83
CA CYS A 182 0.96 -9.85 9.79
C CYS A 182 -0.27 -10.70 9.42
N PHE A 183 -0.07 -12.01 9.24
CA PHE A 183 -1.08 -12.92 8.69
C PHE A 183 -1.66 -13.84 9.77
N VAL A 184 -2.97 -14.02 9.77
CA VAL A 184 -3.67 -14.88 10.75
C VAL A 184 -3.34 -16.35 10.53
N ASP A 185 -3.28 -16.79 9.27
CA ASP A 185 -2.95 -18.17 8.87
C ASP A 185 -1.89 -18.15 7.76
N LEU A 186 -0.65 -17.85 8.16
CA LEU A 186 0.47 -17.78 7.23
C LEU A 186 0.72 -19.11 6.52
N ASP A 187 0.67 -20.23 7.24
CA ASP A 187 0.97 -21.55 6.68
C ASP A 187 -0.12 -21.97 5.68
N GLY A 188 -1.39 -21.70 6.01
CA GLY A 188 -2.52 -21.89 5.09
C GLY A 188 -2.43 -21.02 3.85
N LEU A 189 -2.09 -19.74 4.01
CA LEU A 189 -1.89 -18.81 2.90
C LEU A 189 -0.72 -19.25 2.00
N ALA A 190 0.41 -19.61 2.59
CA ALA A 190 1.58 -20.11 1.87
C ALA A 190 1.28 -21.41 1.10
N GLY A 191 0.56 -22.33 1.73
CA GLY A 191 0.10 -23.57 1.08
C GLY A 191 -0.85 -23.32 -0.09
N GLN A 192 -1.77 -22.36 0.04
CA GLN A 192 -2.72 -21.98 -0.99
C GLN A 192 -2.03 -21.33 -2.21
N LEU A 193 -1.03 -20.48 -1.98
CA LEU A 193 -0.34 -19.72 -3.03
C LEU A 193 0.87 -20.46 -3.61
N GLY A 194 1.47 -21.41 -2.86
CA GLY A 194 2.60 -22.21 -3.33
C GLY A 194 3.80 -21.35 -3.78
N GLU A 195 4.27 -21.58 -5.01
CA GLU A 195 5.42 -20.85 -5.59
C GLU A 195 5.20 -19.32 -5.66
N ARG A 196 3.95 -18.89 -5.75
CA ARG A 196 3.63 -17.46 -5.75
C ARG A 196 3.89 -16.83 -4.38
N TRP A 197 3.61 -17.55 -3.28
CA TRP A 197 3.99 -17.09 -1.95
C TRP A 197 5.50 -17.02 -1.78
N ALA A 198 6.22 -18.04 -2.23
CA ALA A 198 7.68 -18.03 -2.19
C ALA A 198 8.25 -16.79 -2.93
N ALA A 199 7.68 -16.46 -4.10
CA ALA A 199 8.07 -15.26 -4.83
C ALA A 199 7.76 -13.97 -4.07
N VAL A 200 6.61 -13.88 -3.36
CA VAL A 200 6.27 -12.73 -2.49
C VAL A 200 7.31 -12.60 -1.38
N ALA A 201 7.59 -13.68 -0.67
CA ALA A 201 8.50 -13.70 0.46
C ALA A 201 9.94 -13.35 0.06
N ASP A 202 10.42 -13.91 -1.06
CA ASP A 202 11.75 -13.63 -1.58
C ASP A 202 11.88 -12.18 -2.05
N TYR A 203 10.87 -11.65 -2.76
CA TYR A 203 10.88 -10.27 -3.22
C TYR A 203 10.83 -9.28 -2.05
N ALA A 204 9.99 -9.54 -1.03
CA ALA A 204 9.92 -8.71 0.17
C ALA A 204 11.27 -8.65 0.89
N LEU A 205 11.95 -9.80 1.05
CA LEU A 205 13.26 -9.86 1.69
C LEU A 205 14.33 -9.13 0.88
N ASP A 206 14.32 -9.31 -0.44
CA ASP A 206 15.27 -8.65 -1.34
C ASP A 206 15.08 -7.12 -1.29
N ARG A 207 13.85 -6.63 -1.33
CA ARG A 207 13.57 -5.19 -1.24
C ARG A 207 13.92 -4.60 0.13
N ALA A 208 13.65 -5.30 1.23
CA ALA A 208 14.02 -4.85 2.57
C ALA A 208 15.53 -4.60 2.76
N ARG A 209 16.37 -5.26 1.96
CA ARG A 209 17.83 -5.11 1.98
C ARG A 209 18.36 -3.97 1.13
N THR A 210 17.50 -3.30 0.37
CA THR A 210 17.95 -2.22 -0.52
C THR A 210 18.18 -0.92 0.23
N PRO A 211 19.23 -0.14 -0.12
CA PRO A 211 19.42 1.20 0.43
C PRO A 211 18.23 2.13 0.11
N ALA A 212 17.54 1.90 -1.01
CA ALA A 212 16.36 2.67 -1.41
C ALA A 212 15.23 2.54 -0.39
N MET A 213 14.93 1.30 0.06
CA MET A 213 13.93 1.04 1.08
C MET A 213 14.31 1.69 2.42
N GLY A 214 15.57 1.54 2.85
CA GLY A 214 16.05 2.16 4.09
C GLY A 214 15.86 3.68 4.07
N ALA A 215 16.33 4.35 3.03
CA ALA A 215 16.19 5.80 2.87
C ALA A 215 14.72 6.27 2.82
N ALA A 216 13.84 5.51 2.16
CA ALA A 216 12.41 5.82 2.11
C ALA A 216 11.76 5.71 3.50
N LEU A 217 12.06 4.64 4.25
CA LEU A 217 11.50 4.45 5.59
C LEU A 217 12.01 5.51 6.58
N GLU A 218 13.30 5.87 6.52
CA GLU A 218 13.86 6.95 7.34
C GLU A 218 13.14 8.29 7.14
N GLY A 219 12.71 8.61 5.91
CA GLY A 219 11.97 9.84 5.61
C GLY A 219 10.48 9.76 5.95
N LEU A 220 9.83 8.66 5.60
CA LEU A 220 8.37 8.54 5.64
C LEU A 220 7.83 8.12 7.01
N VAL A 221 8.55 7.26 7.76
CA VAL A 221 8.06 6.72 9.02
C VAL A 221 7.82 7.80 10.07
N PRO A 222 8.75 8.75 10.32
CA PRO A 222 8.56 9.79 11.32
C PRO A 222 7.38 10.73 11.04
N GLU A 223 7.03 10.92 9.77
CA GLU A 223 6.02 11.91 9.38
C GLU A 223 4.65 11.30 9.07
N LEU A 224 4.62 10.07 8.56
CA LEU A 224 3.40 9.46 8.02
C LEU A 224 2.96 8.18 8.74
N VAL A 225 3.86 7.52 9.46
CA VAL A 225 3.54 6.27 10.16
C VAL A 225 3.37 6.51 11.66
N LEU A 226 4.37 7.11 12.32
CA LEU A 226 4.37 7.25 13.78
C LEU A 226 3.30 8.22 14.32
N PRO A 227 3.11 9.43 13.73
CA PRO A 227 2.17 10.40 14.28
C PRO A 227 0.74 10.14 13.77
N ALA A 228 -0.24 10.51 14.58
CA ALA A 228 -1.59 10.70 14.08
C ALA A 228 -1.64 11.91 13.14
N ILE A 229 -2.50 11.84 12.13
CA ILE A 229 -2.94 13.01 11.37
C ILE A 229 -3.74 13.88 12.33
N PRO A 230 -3.47 15.20 12.40
CA PRO A 230 -4.22 16.08 13.27
C PRO A 230 -5.73 15.94 13.05
N PRO A 231 -6.56 15.85 14.11
CA PRO A 231 -8.00 15.69 13.96
C PRO A 231 -8.65 16.74 13.07
N ALA A 232 -8.21 18.00 13.19
CA ALA A 232 -8.69 19.10 12.35
C ALA A 232 -8.34 18.93 10.85
N GLU A 233 -7.32 18.13 10.53
CA GLU A 233 -6.98 17.77 9.16
C GLU A 233 -7.90 16.65 8.65
N LEU A 234 -8.15 15.61 9.44
CA LEU A 234 -9.12 14.55 9.11
C LEU A 234 -10.55 15.11 8.96
N ASP A 235 -10.94 16.10 9.76
CA ASP A 235 -12.23 16.76 9.67
C ASP A 235 -12.44 17.54 8.35
N ARG A 236 -11.37 17.79 7.56
CA ARG A 236 -11.46 18.38 6.21
C ARG A 236 -11.74 17.37 5.10
N ILE A 237 -11.72 16.07 5.40
CA ILE A 237 -12.08 15.05 4.41
C ILE A 237 -13.59 15.09 4.20
N THR A 238 -14.01 15.60 3.05
CA THR A 238 -15.43 15.76 2.67
C THR A 238 -15.90 14.72 1.66
N VAL A 239 -14.99 13.97 1.05
CA VAL A 239 -15.32 12.90 0.09
C VAL A 239 -15.90 11.68 0.81
N PRO A 240 -16.77 10.89 0.16
CA PRO A 240 -17.23 9.62 0.70
C PRO A 240 -16.07 8.77 1.15
N THR A 241 -16.02 8.41 2.43
CA THR A 241 -14.91 7.68 3.02
C THR A 241 -15.42 6.42 3.72
N SER A 242 -14.72 5.31 3.52
CA SER A 242 -15.03 4.02 4.16
C SER A 242 -13.77 3.39 4.75
N LEU A 243 -13.95 2.59 5.81
CA LEU A 243 -12.89 1.85 6.49
C LEU A 243 -13.06 0.36 6.22
N ILE A 244 -11.97 -0.35 5.90
CA ILE A 244 -11.91 -1.81 5.80
C ILE A 244 -10.78 -2.29 6.71
N TRP A 245 -11.08 -3.24 7.61
CA TRP A 245 -10.11 -3.67 8.63
C TRP A 245 -10.12 -5.16 8.86
N GLY A 246 -8.95 -5.76 9.07
CA GLY A 246 -8.86 -7.11 9.58
C GLY A 246 -9.23 -7.17 11.05
N LEU A 247 -10.00 -8.18 11.46
CA LEU A 247 -10.41 -8.35 12.85
C LEU A 247 -9.19 -8.58 13.77
N GLN A 248 -8.15 -9.24 13.26
CA GLN A 248 -6.95 -9.61 14.01
C GLN A 248 -5.73 -8.76 13.61
N ASP A 249 -5.93 -7.55 13.12
CA ASP A 249 -4.83 -6.63 12.78
C ASP A 249 -4.01 -6.27 14.03
N LEU A 250 -2.75 -6.70 14.04
CA LEU A 250 -1.79 -6.44 15.11
C LEU A 250 -0.92 -5.22 14.83
N GLN A 251 -0.92 -4.72 13.61
CA GLN A 251 -0.19 -3.52 13.19
C GLN A 251 -0.98 -2.25 13.52
N VAL A 252 -2.24 -2.19 13.07
CA VAL A 252 -3.16 -1.09 13.42
C VAL A 252 -4.43 -1.71 13.98
N ARG A 253 -4.50 -1.79 15.30
CA ARG A 253 -5.57 -2.49 16.00
C ARG A 253 -6.96 -1.99 15.62
N LEU A 254 -7.93 -2.89 15.52
CA LEU A 254 -9.33 -2.59 15.13
C LEU A 254 -9.94 -1.41 15.90
N ALA A 255 -9.60 -1.25 17.18
CA ALA A 255 -10.09 -0.14 18.00
C ALA A 255 -9.78 1.25 17.41
N VAL A 256 -8.71 1.37 16.61
CA VAL A 256 -8.38 2.62 15.88
C VAL A 256 -9.44 2.91 14.82
N ALA A 257 -9.85 1.91 14.05
CA ALA A 257 -10.89 2.05 13.03
C ALA A 257 -12.26 2.31 13.65
N GLU A 258 -12.59 1.64 14.77
CA GLU A 258 -13.84 1.85 15.52
C GLU A 258 -13.92 3.29 16.02
N ALA A 259 -12.84 3.82 16.58
CA ALA A 259 -12.78 5.21 17.05
C ALA A 259 -12.93 6.22 15.90
N ALA A 260 -12.26 5.98 14.76
CA ALA A 260 -12.37 6.82 13.58
C ALA A 260 -13.79 6.78 12.98
N SER A 261 -14.39 5.59 12.87
CA SER A 261 -15.77 5.39 12.42
C SER A 261 -16.76 6.14 13.31
N ALA A 262 -16.63 5.99 14.64
CA ALA A 262 -17.49 6.67 15.59
C ALA A 262 -17.35 8.21 15.53
N ARG A 263 -16.12 8.71 15.32
CA ARG A 263 -15.84 10.15 15.27
C ARG A 263 -16.34 10.81 13.98
N HIS A 264 -16.05 10.19 12.83
CA HIS A 264 -16.26 10.81 11.51
C HIS A 264 -17.49 10.28 10.79
N GLY A 265 -18.18 9.25 11.33
CA GLY A 265 -19.32 8.62 10.68
C GLY A 265 -18.95 7.77 9.46
N TRP A 266 -17.66 7.42 9.30
CA TRP A 266 -17.19 6.61 8.18
C TRP A 266 -17.62 5.15 8.37
N PRO A 267 -18.32 4.53 7.39
CA PRO A 267 -18.69 3.12 7.47
C PRO A 267 -17.47 2.24 7.66
N LEU A 268 -17.54 1.30 8.61
CA LEU A 268 -16.49 0.34 8.91
C LEU A 268 -16.95 -1.07 8.49
N GLN A 269 -16.12 -1.73 7.66
CA GLN A 269 -16.26 -3.14 7.28
C GLN A 269 -15.14 -3.92 7.96
N VAL A 270 -15.49 -4.85 8.85
CA VAL A 270 -14.51 -5.72 9.52
C VAL A 270 -14.47 -7.06 8.81
N ILE A 271 -13.27 -7.49 8.45
CA ILE A 271 -13.03 -8.76 7.76
C ILE A 271 -12.54 -9.78 8.77
N ASP A 272 -13.34 -10.81 8.96
CA ASP A 272 -12.99 -11.94 9.83
C ASP A 272 -11.82 -12.76 9.26
N ARG A 273 -11.01 -13.34 10.13
CA ARG A 273 -9.80 -14.11 9.80
C ARG A 273 -8.83 -13.37 8.88
N ALA A 274 -8.69 -12.06 9.10
CA ALA A 274 -7.70 -11.21 8.45
C ALA A 274 -6.92 -10.40 9.49
N GLY A 275 -5.62 -10.31 9.28
CA GLY A 275 -4.69 -9.44 9.98
C GLY A 275 -4.54 -8.10 9.27
N ASP A 276 -3.30 -7.68 9.03
CA ASP A 276 -3.01 -6.37 8.42
C ASP A 276 -3.18 -6.34 6.89
N ASP A 277 -3.30 -7.51 6.22
CA ASP A 277 -3.46 -7.59 4.77
C ASP A 277 -4.74 -8.34 4.33
N PRO A 278 -5.94 -7.77 4.60
CA PRO A 278 -7.20 -8.37 4.17
C PRO A 278 -7.28 -8.69 2.66
N PRO A 279 -6.74 -7.88 1.73
CA PRO A 279 -6.70 -8.22 0.30
C PRO A 279 -5.95 -9.52 0.00
N MET A 280 -4.87 -9.79 0.74
CA MET A 280 -4.07 -10.98 0.57
C MET A 280 -4.70 -12.19 1.28
N GLU A 281 -5.23 -12.02 2.50
CA GLU A 281 -5.75 -13.10 3.32
C GLU A 281 -7.15 -13.55 2.91
N GLN A 282 -8.06 -12.59 2.73
CA GLN A 282 -9.48 -12.81 2.49
C GLN A 282 -9.98 -12.02 1.25
N PRO A 283 -9.45 -12.29 0.04
CA PRO A 283 -9.70 -11.46 -1.14
C PRO A 283 -11.19 -11.36 -1.51
N ALA A 284 -11.98 -12.41 -1.34
CA ALA A 284 -13.40 -12.39 -1.64
C ALA A 284 -14.17 -11.46 -0.68
N ALA A 285 -13.88 -11.52 0.63
CA ALA A 285 -14.49 -10.66 1.62
C ALA A 285 -14.05 -9.19 1.42
N PHE A 286 -12.76 -8.98 1.15
CA PHE A 286 -12.24 -7.65 0.84
C PHE A 286 -12.91 -7.05 -0.40
N LEU A 287 -13.04 -7.79 -1.49
CA LEU A 287 -13.72 -7.35 -2.71
C LEU A 287 -15.19 -7.01 -2.46
N ALA A 288 -15.89 -7.78 -1.62
CA ALA A 288 -17.26 -7.48 -1.24
C ALA A 288 -17.36 -6.17 -0.46
N ALA A 289 -16.49 -5.96 0.54
CA ALA A 289 -16.40 -4.74 1.32
C ALA A 289 -16.05 -3.52 0.44
N LEU A 290 -15.06 -3.68 -0.45
CA LEU A 290 -14.64 -2.61 -1.38
C LEU A 290 -15.77 -2.24 -2.35
N ARG A 291 -16.48 -3.21 -2.93
CA ARG A 291 -17.64 -2.93 -3.80
C ARG A 291 -18.74 -2.16 -3.06
N ALA A 292 -19.00 -2.49 -1.79
CA ALA A 292 -19.95 -1.73 -0.96
C ALA A 292 -19.49 -0.28 -0.74
N ALA A 293 -18.19 -0.06 -0.45
CA ALA A 293 -17.61 1.26 -0.33
C ALA A 293 -17.72 2.07 -1.64
N LEU A 294 -17.37 1.46 -2.79
CA LEU A 294 -17.44 2.09 -4.11
C LEU A 294 -18.88 2.46 -4.54
N ALA A 295 -19.89 1.72 -4.08
CA ALA A 295 -21.28 2.07 -4.35
C ALA A 295 -21.71 3.40 -3.68
N GLY A 296 -21.07 3.78 -2.58
CA GLY A 296 -21.30 5.04 -1.88
C GLY A 296 -20.61 6.27 -2.50
N THR A 297 -19.77 6.07 -3.53
CA THR A 297 -19.03 7.16 -4.20
C THR A 297 -19.70 7.63 -5.51
N ARG A 298 -20.87 7.08 -5.87
CA ARG A 298 -21.60 7.41 -7.11
C ARG A 298 -22.58 8.56 -6.89
#